data_88eea9feaf2f49ec56957f59e8368e95
#
_entry.id   88eea9feaf2f49ec56957f59e8368e95
#
_cell.length_a   1.000
_cell.length_b   1.000
_cell.length_c   1.000
_cell.angle_alpha   90.00
_cell.angle_beta   90.00
_cell.angle_gamma   90.00
#
_symmetry.space_group_name_H-M   'P 1'
#
loop_
_entity.id
_entity.type
_entity.pdbx_description
1 polymer ?
#
loop_
_entity_poly.entity_id
_entity_poly.type
_entity_poly.pdbx_seq_one_letter_code
_entity_poly.pdbx_strand_id
1 'polypeptide(L)'
;DLGSALFNGREGRLPAFFQNMLPEGVFRTHLAQARGCRENDHFALFAACGLDLPGAVKALPATLTQDQLSALIKQDNTPLDMSVIAAPLPFGVSISGVQPKLGLIELGGRYVARKRKGVTRIIGKLPQIDRPRLPEVEHLSLALAQAAGANVCEHKLVSLAQMHFDHGYTIGGSSHFLAVTRFDRDGPKRIHCEDFAQVLNVDPQQKYIGASYAAMGSLMMRFPESLGVNAVHELLRLLVVNDLMGNYDAHLKNF
;
A
#
# COMPACT_ATOMS: atom_id res chain seq x y z
N ASP A 1 -6.70 18.33 5.14
CA ASP A 1 -8.13 18.66 5.17
C ASP A 1 -8.66 18.47 3.75
N LEU A 2 -9.34 17.35 3.50
CA LEU A 2 -9.93 17.04 2.19
C LEU A 2 -11.06 18.00 1.81
N GLY A 3 -11.22 19.12 2.53
CA GLY A 3 -12.15 20.21 2.26
C GLY A 3 -13.41 19.78 1.51
N SER A 4 -14.30 20.65 1.18
CA SER A 4 -15.51 20.38 0.40
C SER A 4 -15.28 20.02 -1.10
N ALA A 5 -14.07 19.60 -1.49
CA ALA A 5 -13.81 19.12 -2.84
C ALA A 5 -14.50 17.76 -3.04
N LEU A 6 -15.60 17.76 -3.76
CA LEU A 6 -16.23 16.56 -4.29
C LEU A 6 -15.27 15.92 -5.32
N PHE A 7 -14.58 14.88 -4.88
CA PHE A 7 -13.79 14.03 -5.77
C PHE A 7 -14.74 13.08 -6.50
N ASN A 8 -15.27 13.52 -7.62
CA ASN A 8 -16.09 12.66 -8.45
C ASN A 8 -15.19 11.63 -9.15
N GLY A 9 -15.44 10.36 -8.87
CA GLY A 9 -14.87 9.27 -9.67
C GLY A 9 -15.34 9.42 -11.12
N ARG A 10 -14.42 9.41 -12.07
CA ARG A 10 -14.76 9.43 -13.49
C ARG A 10 -14.69 8.01 -14.05
N GLU A 11 -15.69 7.60 -14.82
CA GLU A 11 -15.71 6.31 -15.55
C GLU A 11 -15.48 5.08 -14.64
N GLY A 12 -16.05 5.06 -13.43
CA GLY A 12 -15.88 3.97 -12.48
C GLY A 12 -14.51 3.93 -11.79
N ARG A 13 -13.67 4.96 -11.96
CA ARG A 13 -12.36 5.07 -11.30
C ARG A 13 -12.46 5.92 -10.04
N LEU A 14 -11.73 5.52 -9.01
CA LEU A 14 -11.49 6.36 -7.84
C LEU A 14 -10.57 7.54 -8.19
N PRO A 15 -10.61 8.66 -7.44
CA PRO A 15 -9.59 9.69 -7.50
C PRO A 15 -8.18 9.12 -7.31
N ALA A 16 -7.15 9.75 -7.92
CA ALA A 16 -5.77 9.25 -7.91
C ALA A 16 -5.25 8.95 -6.49
N PHE A 17 -5.61 9.77 -5.51
CA PHE A 17 -5.29 9.54 -4.10
C PHE A 17 -5.69 8.13 -3.62
N PHE A 18 -6.94 7.73 -3.86
CA PHE A 18 -7.43 6.40 -3.47
C PHE A 18 -6.96 5.29 -4.41
N GLN A 19 -6.75 5.60 -5.71
CA GLN A 19 -6.19 4.62 -6.64
C GLN A 19 -4.80 4.17 -6.20
N ASN A 20 -3.96 5.09 -5.69
CA ASN A 20 -2.63 4.79 -5.18
C ASN A 20 -2.65 3.90 -3.93
N MET A 21 -3.77 3.81 -3.22
CA MET A 21 -3.96 2.88 -2.11
C MET A 21 -4.36 1.47 -2.55
N LEU A 22 -4.72 1.25 -3.81
CA LEU A 22 -5.12 -0.06 -4.29
C LEU A 22 -3.90 -0.99 -4.44
N PRO A 23 -4.09 -2.30 -4.24
CA PRO A 23 -3.05 -3.28 -4.51
C PRO A 23 -2.71 -3.32 -6.01
N GLU A 24 -1.51 -3.80 -6.33
CA GLU A 24 -1.00 -3.95 -7.67
C GLU A 24 -0.61 -5.41 -7.96
N GLY A 25 -0.38 -5.73 -9.23
CA GLY A 25 0.14 -7.02 -9.67
C GLY A 25 -0.67 -8.23 -9.20
N VAL A 26 0.02 -9.30 -8.88
CA VAL A 26 -0.57 -10.61 -8.50
C VAL A 26 -1.53 -10.48 -7.31
N PHE A 27 -1.23 -9.58 -6.38
CA PHE A 27 -2.09 -9.36 -5.22
C PHE A 27 -3.43 -8.73 -5.60
N ARG A 28 -3.44 -7.83 -6.59
CA ARG A 28 -4.68 -7.26 -7.14
C ARG A 28 -5.54 -8.34 -7.79
N THR A 29 -4.94 -9.20 -8.61
CA THR A 29 -5.61 -10.33 -9.24
C THR A 29 -6.24 -11.27 -8.20
N HIS A 30 -5.43 -11.67 -7.19
CA HIS A 30 -5.91 -12.54 -6.11
C HIS A 30 -7.09 -11.92 -5.34
N LEU A 31 -7.01 -10.63 -5.03
CA LEU A 31 -8.08 -9.92 -4.33
C LEU A 31 -9.35 -9.78 -5.17
N ALA A 32 -9.21 -9.51 -6.46
CA ALA A 32 -10.32 -9.43 -7.40
C ALA A 32 -11.05 -10.78 -7.51
N GLN A 33 -10.31 -11.87 -7.63
CA GLN A 33 -10.85 -13.24 -7.63
C GLN A 33 -11.60 -13.55 -6.33
N ALA A 34 -10.98 -13.25 -5.18
CA ALA A 34 -11.58 -13.47 -3.87
C ALA A 34 -12.85 -12.61 -3.64
N ARG A 35 -12.91 -11.43 -4.25
CA ARG A 35 -14.08 -10.55 -4.22
C ARG A 35 -15.14 -10.95 -5.26
N GLY A 36 -14.78 -11.66 -6.32
CA GLY A 36 -15.65 -11.95 -7.45
C GLY A 36 -15.89 -10.72 -8.33
N CYS A 37 -14.91 -9.84 -8.48
CA CYS A 37 -14.98 -8.64 -9.30
C CYS A 37 -13.88 -8.59 -10.35
N ARG A 38 -13.93 -7.60 -11.24
CA ARG A 38 -12.87 -7.35 -12.22
C ARG A 38 -11.70 -6.60 -11.57
N GLU A 39 -10.49 -6.78 -12.09
CA GLU A 39 -9.30 -6.07 -11.58
C GLU A 39 -9.37 -4.55 -11.78
N ASN A 40 -10.18 -4.06 -12.72
CA ASN A 40 -10.39 -2.63 -12.93
C ASN A 40 -11.57 -2.06 -12.12
N ASP A 41 -12.26 -2.87 -11.33
CA ASP A 41 -13.28 -2.40 -10.41
C ASP A 41 -12.62 -1.82 -9.15
N HIS A 42 -12.30 -0.53 -9.23
CA HIS A 42 -11.61 0.18 -8.15
C HIS A 42 -12.42 0.24 -6.86
N PHE A 43 -13.76 0.39 -6.96
CA PHE A 43 -14.61 0.49 -5.78
C PHE A 43 -14.71 -0.85 -5.04
N ALA A 44 -14.92 -1.95 -5.76
CA ALA A 44 -14.98 -3.27 -5.14
C ALA A 44 -13.66 -3.67 -4.48
N LEU A 45 -12.53 -3.38 -5.13
CA LEU A 45 -11.19 -3.62 -4.58
C LEU A 45 -10.91 -2.74 -3.35
N PHE A 46 -11.26 -1.47 -3.40
CA PHE A 46 -11.08 -0.55 -2.28
C PHE A 46 -11.93 -0.97 -1.07
N ALA A 47 -13.19 -1.34 -1.30
CA ALA A 47 -14.06 -1.89 -0.27
C ALA A 47 -13.51 -3.20 0.31
N ALA A 48 -12.95 -4.08 -0.53
CA ALA A 48 -12.35 -5.34 -0.09
C ALA A 48 -11.18 -5.12 0.90
N CYS A 49 -10.38 -4.07 0.69
CA CYS A 49 -9.24 -3.71 1.54
C CYS A 49 -9.61 -2.76 2.68
N GLY A 50 -10.83 -2.30 2.78
CA GLY A 50 -11.26 -1.16 3.59
C GLY A 50 -10.85 -1.19 5.06
N LEU A 51 -10.62 -2.38 5.63
CA LEU A 51 -10.17 -2.52 7.01
C LEU A 51 -8.66 -2.31 7.20
N ASP A 52 -7.85 -2.43 6.15
CA ASP A 52 -6.39 -2.36 6.28
C ASP A 52 -5.72 -1.70 5.06
N LEU A 53 -6.12 -0.48 4.82
CA LEU A 53 -5.50 0.43 3.86
C LEU A 53 -4.20 1.02 4.42
N PRO A 54 -3.30 1.54 3.56
CA PRO A 54 -2.14 2.30 3.99
C PRO A 54 -2.51 3.49 4.87
N GLY A 55 -1.63 3.82 5.80
CA GLY A 55 -1.82 4.95 6.69
C GLY A 55 -3.03 4.81 7.62
N ALA A 56 -3.67 5.93 7.91
CA ALA A 56 -4.82 6.01 8.82
C ALA A 56 -6.18 5.85 8.12
N VAL A 57 -6.21 5.69 6.79
CA VAL A 57 -7.45 5.60 6.02
C VAL A 57 -8.17 4.28 6.30
N LYS A 58 -9.50 4.36 6.38
CA LYS A 58 -10.41 3.21 6.44
C LYS A 58 -11.57 3.44 5.49
N ALA A 59 -11.99 2.39 4.81
CA ALA A 59 -13.21 2.37 4.02
C ALA A 59 -14.18 1.36 4.64
N LEU A 60 -15.27 1.85 5.16
CA LEU A 60 -16.27 1.03 5.85
C LEU A 60 -17.63 1.21 5.17
N PRO A 61 -18.49 0.17 5.16
CA PRO A 61 -19.85 0.33 4.70
C PRO A 61 -20.57 1.44 5.48
N ALA A 62 -21.26 2.31 4.78
CA ALA A 62 -22.15 3.29 5.38
C ALA A 62 -23.59 2.83 5.26
N THR A 63 -24.37 2.98 6.34
CA THR A 63 -25.81 2.83 6.29
C THR A 63 -26.40 4.20 5.99
N LEU A 64 -26.97 4.37 4.80
CA LEU A 64 -27.62 5.60 4.38
C LEU A 64 -29.13 5.51 4.69
N THR A 65 -29.71 6.63 5.14
CA THR A 65 -31.17 6.76 5.20
C THR A 65 -31.72 6.94 3.78
N GLN A 66 -33.03 6.69 3.60
CA GLN A 66 -33.68 6.86 2.30
C GLN A 66 -33.57 8.29 1.78
N ASP A 67 -33.59 9.29 2.66
CA ASP A 67 -33.44 10.70 2.30
C ASP A 67 -32.01 11.02 1.84
N GLN A 68 -31.00 10.49 2.53
CA GLN A 68 -29.58 10.63 2.14
C GLN A 68 -29.32 9.96 0.78
N LEU A 69 -29.86 8.76 0.56
CA LEU A 69 -29.74 8.07 -0.70
C LEU A 69 -30.42 8.87 -1.83
N SER A 70 -31.63 9.38 -1.59
CA SER A 70 -32.37 10.19 -2.55
C SER A 70 -31.65 11.53 -2.87
N ALA A 71 -31.00 12.13 -1.89
CA ALA A 71 -30.19 13.34 -2.09
C ALA A 71 -28.96 13.07 -2.97
N LEU A 72 -28.27 11.95 -2.74
CA LEU A 72 -27.12 11.54 -3.57
C LEU A 72 -27.53 11.26 -5.01
N ILE A 73 -28.63 10.55 -5.23
CA ILE A 73 -29.16 10.26 -6.57
C ILE A 73 -29.54 11.55 -7.32
N LYS A 74 -30.05 12.56 -6.62
CA LYS A 74 -30.43 13.85 -7.22
C LYS A 74 -29.26 14.75 -7.56
N GLN A 75 -28.14 14.63 -6.83
CA GLN A 75 -26.93 15.46 -7.06
C GLN A 75 -26.14 15.01 -8.29
N ASP A 76 -26.19 13.74 -8.61
CA ASP A 76 -25.47 13.18 -9.75
C ASP A 76 -26.46 12.30 -10.53
N ASN A 77 -26.77 12.67 -11.78
CA ASN A 77 -27.61 11.86 -12.68
C ASN A 77 -26.96 10.52 -13.07
N THR A 78 -25.83 10.18 -12.49
CA THR A 78 -25.16 8.89 -12.70
C THR A 78 -25.88 7.82 -11.88
N PRO A 79 -26.24 6.66 -12.46
CA PRO A 79 -26.82 5.55 -11.70
C PRO A 79 -25.84 5.13 -10.58
N LEU A 80 -26.30 5.13 -9.36
CA LEU A 80 -25.56 4.53 -8.26
C LEU A 80 -25.34 3.04 -8.55
N ASP A 81 -24.09 2.63 -8.69
CA ASP A 81 -23.78 1.22 -8.79
C ASP A 81 -23.98 0.56 -7.41
N MET A 82 -25.19 0.07 -7.20
CA MET A 82 -25.60 -0.62 -5.98
C MET A 82 -25.06 -2.07 -5.93
N SER A 83 -24.34 -2.52 -6.97
CA SER A 83 -23.85 -3.90 -7.08
C SER A 83 -22.56 -4.14 -6.29
N VAL A 84 -21.88 -3.08 -5.83
CA VAL A 84 -20.64 -3.20 -5.11
C VAL A 84 -20.88 -3.79 -3.72
N ILE A 85 -20.24 -4.95 -3.45
CA ILE A 85 -20.24 -5.54 -2.12
C ILE A 85 -19.34 -4.68 -1.22
N ALA A 86 -19.95 -3.83 -0.39
CA ALA A 86 -19.24 -2.87 0.46
C ALA A 86 -18.52 -3.52 1.66
N ALA A 87 -18.93 -4.72 2.09
CA ALA A 87 -18.33 -5.39 3.25
C ALA A 87 -16.86 -5.76 2.99
N PRO A 88 -15.90 -5.32 3.83
CA PRO A 88 -14.49 -5.67 3.66
C PRO A 88 -14.25 -7.18 3.79
N LEU A 89 -13.26 -7.67 3.05
CA LEU A 89 -12.81 -9.06 3.22
C LEU A 89 -12.02 -9.20 4.54
N PRO A 90 -12.18 -10.33 5.26
CA PRO A 90 -11.47 -10.56 6.54
C PRO A 90 -9.94 -10.49 6.41
N PHE A 91 -9.40 -10.90 5.26
CA PHE A 91 -7.98 -10.88 4.93
C PHE A 91 -7.60 -9.74 3.96
N GLY A 92 -8.57 -8.89 3.61
CA GLY A 92 -8.35 -7.77 2.70
C GLY A 92 -7.38 -6.77 3.32
N VAL A 93 -6.23 -6.61 2.71
CA VAL A 93 -5.20 -5.62 3.03
C VAL A 93 -4.79 -4.95 1.74
N SER A 94 -4.40 -3.70 1.79
CA SER A 94 -3.82 -3.04 0.63
C SER A 94 -2.36 -2.72 0.90
N ILE A 95 -1.49 -3.29 0.06
CA ILE A 95 -0.05 -3.09 0.09
C ILE A 95 0.40 -2.92 -1.35
N SER A 96 0.97 -1.77 -1.69
CA SER A 96 1.37 -1.47 -3.05
C SER A 96 2.56 -2.33 -3.53
N GLY A 97 2.74 -2.43 -4.85
CA GLY A 97 3.84 -3.14 -5.52
C GLY A 97 3.47 -4.53 -6.05
N VAL A 98 4.25 -5.02 -7.01
CA VAL A 98 3.97 -6.22 -7.82
C VAL A 98 4.31 -7.53 -7.11
N GLN A 99 5.30 -7.53 -6.22
CA GLN A 99 5.73 -8.72 -5.47
C GLN A 99 4.60 -9.27 -4.59
N PRO A 100 4.40 -10.59 -4.49
CA PRO A 100 3.46 -11.20 -3.56
C PRO A 100 3.74 -10.79 -2.11
N LYS A 101 2.74 -10.23 -1.46
CA LYS A 101 2.84 -9.66 -0.11
C LYS A 101 1.65 -10.06 0.74
N LEU A 102 1.89 -10.16 2.04
CA LEU A 102 0.88 -10.52 3.03
C LEU A 102 0.90 -9.53 4.20
N GLY A 103 -0.27 -9.17 4.68
CA GLY A 103 -0.39 -8.50 5.97
C GLY A 103 -0.38 -9.52 7.10
N LEU A 104 0.61 -9.43 7.98
CA LEU A 104 0.87 -10.42 9.02
C LEU A 104 0.85 -9.84 10.43
N ILE A 105 0.63 -10.74 11.39
CA ILE A 105 0.80 -10.51 12.82
C ILE A 105 1.77 -11.57 13.34
N GLU A 106 2.74 -11.18 14.15
CA GLU A 106 3.65 -12.10 14.84
C GLU A 106 3.09 -12.48 16.21
N LEU A 107 2.99 -13.77 16.48
CA LEU A 107 2.50 -14.32 17.74
C LEU A 107 3.43 -15.47 18.17
N GLY A 108 4.28 -15.22 19.17
CA GLY A 108 5.16 -16.24 19.72
C GLY A 108 6.10 -16.88 18.69
N GLY A 109 6.70 -16.07 17.82
CA GLY A 109 7.61 -16.54 16.76
C GLY A 109 6.92 -17.16 15.55
N ARG A 110 5.59 -17.10 15.47
CA ARG A 110 4.80 -17.56 14.34
C ARG A 110 4.16 -16.37 13.62
N TYR A 111 4.07 -16.45 12.31
CA TYR A 111 3.45 -15.44 11.47
C TYR A 111 2.10 -15.92 10.98
N VAL A 112 1.06 -15.16 11.27
CA VAL A 112 -0.31 -15.52 10.93
C VAL A 112 -0.98 -14.39 10.16
N ALA A 113 -1.89 -14.75 9.25
CA ALA A 113 -2.75 -13.78 8.59
C ALA A 113 -3.74 -13.16 9.59
N ARG A 114 -4.15 -11.94 9.33
CA ARG A 114 -5.15 -11.26 10.15
C ARG A 114 -6.45 -12.04 10.23
N LYS A 115 -6.95 -12.26 11.46
CA LYS A 115 -8.33 -12.70 11.70
C LYS A 115 -9.22 -11.49 11.98
N ARG A 116 -10.34 -11.38 11.29
CA ARG A 116 -11.46 -10.39 11.27
C ARG A 116 -11.29 -9.03 11.98
N LYS A 117 -10.67 -8.93 13.16
CA LYS A 117 -10.50 -7.70 13.94
C LYS A 117 -9.04 -7.54 14.35
N GLY A 118 -8.24 -6.94 13.51
CA GLY A 118 -6.84 -6.69 13.82
C GLY A 118 -6.22 -5.79 12.77
N VAL A 119 -5.15 -5.13 13.14
CA VAL A 119 -4.33 -4.34 12.23
C VAL A 119 -3.08 -5.16 11.95
N THR A 120 -2.75 -5.36 10.67
CA THR A 120 -1.49 -6.02 10.32
C THR A 120 -0.33 -5.09 10.66
N ARG A 121 0.66 -5.61 11.37
CA ARG A 121 1.86 -4.85 11.78
C ARG A 121 3.08 -5.15 10.93
N ILE A 122 3.02 -6.23 10.18
CA ILE A 122 4.13 -6.74 9.39
C ILE A 122 3.66 -6.93 7.96
N ILE A 123 4.50 -6.53 7.02
CA ILE A 123 4.39 -6.89 5.62
C ILE A 123 5.33 -8.06 5.39
N GLY A 124 4.76 -9.23 5.06
CA GLY A 124 5.53 -10.38 4.62
C GLY A 124 5.68 -10.37 3.11
N LYS A 125 6.89 -10.21 2.60
CA LYS A 125 7.21 -10.22 1.16
C LYS A 125 7.73 -11.60 0.78
N LEU A 126 6.98 -12.27 -0.10
CA LEU A 126 7.23 -13.66 -0.47
C LEU A 126 8.21 -13.77 -1.65
N PRO A 127 8.94 -14.90 -1.75
CA PRO A 127 9.75 -15.18 -2.93
C PRO A 127 8.89 -15.38 -4.17
N GLN A 128 9.33 -14.86 -5.32
CA GLN A 128 8.69 -15.05 -6.61
C GLN A 128 9.30 -16.28 -7.32
N ILE A 129 8.55 -16.90 -8.23
CA ILE A 129 9.02 -18.07 -9.00
C ILE A 129 10.24 -17.69 -9.85
N ASP A 130 10.16 -16.55 -10.56
CA ASP A 130 11.21 -16.03 -11.43
C ASP A 130 12.34 -15.31 -10.68
N ARG A 131 12.09 -14.93 -9.43
CA ARG A 131 13.02 -14.21 -8.55
C ARG A 131 12.99 -14.77 -7.13
N PRO A 132 13.42 -16.01 -6.93
CA PRO A 132 13.27 -16.71 -5.64
C PRO A 132 14.07 -16.06 -4.51
N ARG A 133 15.18 -15.36 -4.82
CA ARG A 133 16.01 -14.65 -3.83
C ARG A 133 15.63 -13.18 -3.61
N LEU A 134 14.51 -12.73 -4.12
CA LEU A 134 14.11 -11.32 -3.97
C LEU A 134 13.99 -10.87 -2.49
N PRO A 135 13.46 -11.69 -1.56
CA PRO A 135 13.47 -11.35 -0.13
C PRO A 135 14.86 -11.10 0.45
N GLU A 136 15.85 -11.94 0.08
CA GLU A 136 17.23 -11.81 0.56
C GLU A 136 17.91 -10.58 -0.05
N VAL A 137 17.69 -10.32 -1.34
CA VAL A 137 18.23 -9.13 -2.02
C VAL A 137 17.66 -7.87 -1.38
N GLU A 138 16.36 -7.82 -1.14
CA GLU A 138 15.71 -6.66 -0.52
C GLU A 138 16.16 -6.46 0.94
N HIS A 139 16.33 -7.55 1.69
CA HIS A 139 16.92 -7.49 3.03
C HIS A 139 18.32 -6.87 3.03
N LEU A 140 19.20 -7.34 2.12
CA LEU A 140 20.54 -6.79 1.96
C LEU A 140 20.49 -5.30 1.56
N SER A 141 19.60 -4.94 0.65
CA SER A 141 19.42 -3.55 0.20
C SER A 141 19.02 -2.62 1.34
N LEU A 142 18.08 -3.05 2.18
CA LEU A 142 17.67 -2.29 3.37
C LEU A 142 18.81 -2.19 4.40
N ALA A 143 19.58 -3.27 4.60
CA ALA A 143 20.74 -3.25 5.49
C ALA A 143 21.84 -2.30 4.99
N LEU A 144 22.10 -2.25 3.68
CA LEU A 144 23.04 -1.30 3.08
C LEU A 144 22.54 0.14 3.20
N ALA A 145 21.25 0.39 2.97
CA ALA A 145 20.65 1.70 3.16
C ALA A 145 20.80 2.17 4.63
N GLN A 146 20.53 1.29 5.58
CA GLN A 146 20.72 1.58 7.00
C GLN A 146 22.18 1.87 7.33
N ALA A 147 23.12 1.09 6.80
CA ALA A 147 24.56 1.33 6.99
C ALA A 147 25.02 2.66 6.37
N ALA A 148 24.39 3.11 5.30
CA ALA A 148 24.58 4.42 4.70
C ALA A 148 23.92 5.57 5.50
N GLY A 149 23.27 5.27 6.61
CA GLY A 149 22.60 6.23 7.49
C GLY A 149 21.19 6.61 7.07
N ALA A 150 20.56 5.86 6.15
CA ALA A 150 19.16 6.06 5.82
C ALA A 150 18.25 5.53 6.94
N ASN A 151 17.11 6.19 7.12
CA ASN A 151 16.08 5.74 8.04
C ASN A 151 15.24 4.65 7.36
N VAL A 152 15.42 3.39 7.77
CA VAL A 152 14.72 2.24 7.19
C VAL A 152 13.80 1.57 8.22
N CYS A 153 12.74 0.93 7.74
CA CYS A 153 11.86 0.12 8.58
C CYS A 153 12.64 -1.06 9.18
N GLU A 154 12.25 -1.47 10.39
CA GLU A 154 12.71 -2.72 10.97
C GLU A 154 12.35 -3.88 10.02
N HIS A 155 13.33 -4.74 9.73
CA HIS A 155 13.17 -5.82 8.78
C HIS A 155 14.02 -7.03 9.14
N LYS A 156 13.53 -8.23 8.82
CA LYS A 156 14.27 -9.48 9.06
C LYS A 156 13.88 -10.54 8.04
N LEU A 157 14.84 -11.42 7.69
CA LEU A 157 14.56 -12.66 6.96
C LEU A 157 14.00 -13.69 7.94
N VAL A 158 12.88 -14.29 7.56
CA VAL A 158 12.15 -15.25 8.39
C VAL A 158 11.91 -16.53 7.58
N SER A 159 12.09 -17.68 8.21
CA SER A 159 11.78 -18.95 7.56
C SER A 159 10.31 -19.07 7.22
N LEU A 160 10.00 -19.53 6.01
CA LEU A 160 8.62 -19.82 5.58
C LEU A 160 7.94 -20.86 6.46
N ALA A 161 8.71 -21.73 7.13
CA ALA A 161 8.17 -22.68 8.11
C ALA A 161 7.51 -22.02 9.33
N GLN A 162 7.80 -20.73 9.60
CA GLN A 162 7.15 -19.96 10.67
C GLN A 162 5.82 -19.32 10.23
N MET A 163 5.44 -19.48 8.96
CA MET A 163 4.15 -19.02 8.42
C MET A 163 3.10 -20.13 8.56
N HIS A 164 2.12 -19.91 9.43
CA HIS A 164 1.15 -20.92 9.82
C HIS A 164 -0.24 -20.68 9.24
N PHE A 165 -0.34 -20.53 7.92
CA PHE A 165 -1.62 -20.46 7.18
C PHE A 165 -1.37 -20.69 5.69
N ASP A 166 -2.43 -21.07 4.99
CA ASP A 166 -2.40 -21.14 3.54
C ASP A 166 -2.54 -19.72 2.97
N HIS A 167 -1.52 -19.27 2.26
CA HIS A 167 -1.50 -17.94 1.64
C HIS A 167 -2.01 -17.91 0.20
N GLY A 168 -2.24 -19.09 -0.41
CA GLY A 168 -2.78 -19.19 -1.76
C GLY A 168 -1.83 -18.77 -2.90
N TYR A 169 -0.57 -18.41 -2.59
CA TYR A 169 0.42 -18.03 -3.62
C TYR A 169 1.32 -19.22 -3.98
N THR A 170 1.60 -19.36 -5.27
CA THR A 170 2.73 -20.17 -5.72
C THR A 170 4.01 -19.37 -5.51
N ILE A 171 4.92 -19.89 -4.70
CA ILE A 171 6.17 -19.21 -4.32
C ILE A 171 7.37 -19.89 -4.97
N GLY A 172 8.46 -19.12 -5.15
CA GLY A 172 9.74 -19.64 -5.65
C GLY A 172 10.50 -20.47 -4.62
N GLY A 173 11.64 -21.01 -5.02
CA GLY A 173 12.44 -21.97 -4.27
C GLY A 173 13.22 -21.45 -3.05
N SER A 174 12.97 -20.22 -2.57
CA SER A 174 13.55 -19.76 -1.30
C SER A 174 12.83 -20.36 -0.10
N SER A 175 13.57 -20.56 0.98
CA SER A 175 13.03 -20.99 2.28
C SER A 175 12.65 -19.83 3.20
N HIS A 176 12.83 -18.58 2.75
CA HIS A 176 12.64 -17.38 3.55
C HIS A 176 11.68 -16.39 2.90
N PHE A 177 11.04 -15.59 3.70
CA PHE A 177 10.35 -14.37 3.31
C PHE A 177 10.94 -13.18 4.06
N LEU A 178 10.77 -11.97 3.53
CA LEU A 178 11.17 -10.74 4.22
C LEU A 178 9.99 -10.22 5.03
N ALA A 179 10.17 -10.13 6.33
CA ALA A 179 9.24 -9.48 7.25
C ALA A 179 9.68 -8.03 7.46
N VAL A 180 8.80 -7.07 7.12
CA VAL A 180 9.03 -5.63 7.30
C VAL A 180 8.00 -5.09 8.29
N THR A 181 8.47 -4.46 9.35
CA THR A 181 7.58 -3.79 10.32
C THR A 181 6.97 -2.54 9.70
N ARG A 182 5.66 -2.42 9.78
CA ARG A 182 4.93 -1.28 9.22
C ARG A 182 5.15 -0.03 10.07
N PHE A 183 5.69 1.03 9.49
CA PHE A 183 5.87 2.33 10.15
C PHE A 183 4.55 3.07 10.37
N ASP A 184 3.52 2.75 9.58
CA ASP A 184 2.20 3.36 9.68
C ASP A 184 1.29 2.69 10.75
N ARG A 185 1.90 1.92 11.66
CA ARG A 185 1.22 1.20 12.76
C ARG A 185 2.00 1.35 14.07
N ASP A 186 1.36 1.94 15.08
CA ASP A 186 1.89 2.05 16.44
C ASP A 186 0.89 1.43 17.41
N GLY A 187 1.12 0.21 17.82
CA GLY A 187 0.14 -0.55 18.58
C GLY A 187 -1.20 -0.65 17.84
N PRO A 188 -2.30 -0.24 18.46
CA PRO A 188 -3.62 -0.16 17.83
C PRO A 188 -3.80 1.10 16.98
N LYS A 189 -2.92 2.09 17.13
CA LYS A 189 -2.97 3.38 16.46
C LYS A 189 -2.49 3.25 15.02
N ARG A 190 -3.14 3.98 14.13
CA ARG A 190 -2.71 4.16 12.75
C ARG A 190 -2.04 5.52 12.61
N ILE A 191 -0.94 5.54 11.90
CA ILE A 191 -0.22 6.77 11.56
C ILE A 191 -0.57 7.10 10.12
N HIS A 192 -1.01 8.32 9.86
CA HIS A 192 -1.27 8.76 8.50
C HIS A 192 0.03 8.80 7.69
N CYS A 193 -0.03 8.29 6.48
CA CYS A 193 1.06 8.40 5.51
C CYS A 193 0.49 8.52 4.10
N GLU A 194 1.25 9.18 3.25
CA GLU A 194 0.97 9.33 1.82
C GLU A 194 2.27 9.11 1.05
N ASP A 195 2.19 8.40 -0.05
CA ASP A 195 3.29 8.35 -1.01
C ASP A 195 3.28 9.60 -1.92
N PHE A 196 4.40 9.88 -2.61
CA PHE A 196 4.47 11.08 -3.45
C PHE A 196 3.54 11.03 -4.68
N ALA A 197 3.08 9.88 -5.11
CA ALA A 197 2.05 9.80 -6.14
C ALA A 197 0.70 10.31 -5.60
N GLN A 198 0.37 10.05 -4.34
CA GLN A 198 -0.81 10.60 -3.68
C GLN A 198 -0.69 12.11 -3.48
N VAL A 199 0.42 12.57 -2.90
CA VAL A 199 0.67 13.99 -2.60
C VAL A 199 0.64 14.86 -3.86
N LEU A 200 1.20 14.36 -4.96
CA LEU A 200 1.27 15.06 -6.24
C LEU A 200 0.04 14.79 -7.14
N ASN A 201 -0.95 14.01 -6.66
CA ASN A 201 -2.13 13.60 -7.40
C ASN A 201 -1.81 12.94 -8.75
N VAL A 202 -0.79 12.09 -8.77
CA VAL A 202 -0.32 11.34 -9.93
C VAL A 202 -1.05 10.01 -10.03
N ASP A 203 -1.56 9.66 -11.22
CA ASP A 203 -2.17 8.35 -11.48
C ASP A 203 -1.14 7.23 -11.24
N PRO A 204 -1.50 6.09 -10.60
CA PRO A 204 -0.58 4.98 -10.35
C PRO A 204 0.17 4.49 -11.60
N GLN A 205 -0.45 4.59 -12.78
CA GLN A 205 0.18 4.22 -14.05
C GLN A 205 1.29 5.19 -14.49
N GLN A 206 1.30 6.40 -13.94
CA GLN A 206 2.30 7.44 -14.22
C GLN A 206 3.38 7.53 -13.14
N LYS A 207 3.44 6.59 -12.21
CA LYS A 207 4.33 6.63 -11.02
C LYS A 207 5.81 6.82 -11.33
N TYR A 208 6.28 6.43 -12.53
CA TYR A 208 7.68 6.59 -12.96
C TYR A 208 7.97 7.94 -13.63
N ILE A 209 6.96 8.59 -14.21
CA ILE A 209 7.15 9.78 -15.05
C ILE A 209 6.31 10.98 -14.60
N GLY A 210 5.39 10.80 -13.64
CA GLY A 210 4.45 11.84 -13.24
C GLY A 210 5.08 13.01 -12.48
N ALA A 211 6.29 12.84 -11.93
CA ALA A 211 7.08 13.91 -11.34
C ALA A 211 8.56 13.52 -11.23
N SER A 212 9.42 14.53 -11.08
CA SER A 212 10.85 14.35 -10.83
C SER A 212 11.20 14.34 -9.35
N TYR A 213 12.36 13.80 -9.00
CA TYR A 213 12.91 13.90 -7.64
C TYR A 213 13.15 15.36 -7.21
N ALA A 214 13.49 16.25 -8.16
CA ALA A 214 13.60 17.68 -7.89
C ALA A 214 12.25 18.29 -7.49
N ALA A 215 11.14 17.86 -8.11
CA ALA A 215 9.80 18.29 -7.72
C ALA A 215 9.44 17.81 -6.30
N MET A 216 9.81 16.57 -5.94
CA MET A 216 9.63 16.04 -4.58
C MET A 216 10.43 16.88 -3.56
N GLY A 217 11.71 17.14 -3.81
CA GLY A 217 12.54 17.99 -2.95
C GLY A 217 12.01 19.41 -2.82
N SER A 218 11.55 20.00 -3.91
CA SER A 218 10.93 21.34 -3.89
C SER A 218 9.63 21.37 -3.07
N LEU A 219 8.85 20.31 -3.13
CA LEU A 219 7.64 20.18 -2.32
C LEU A 219 8.00 20.04 -0.81
N MET A 220 8.99 19.23 -0.46
CA MET A 220 9.46 19.09 0.92
C MET A 220 9.88 20.43 1.52
N MET A 221 10.54 21.28 0.75
CA MET A 221 10.97 22.61 1.19
C MET A 221 9.82 23.60 1.41
N ARG A 222 8.63 23.34 0.87
CA ARG A 222 7.43 24.16 1.15
C ARG A 222 6.80 23.90 2.52
N PHE A 223 7.18 22.80 3.17
CA PHE A 223 6.68 22.40 4.48
C PHE A 223 7.82 22.24 5.48
N PRO A 224 8.57 23.33 5.78
CA PRO A 224 9.79 23.27 6.58
C PRO A 224 9.55 22.78 8.02
N GLU A 225 8.38 23.02 8.57
CA GLU A 225 7.99 22.59 9.92
C GLU A 225 7.84 21.08 10.07
N SER A 226 7.48 20.39 8.99
CA SER A 226 7.21 18.93 8.99
C SER A 226 8.21 18.12 8.19
N LEU A 227 8.81 18.68 7.15
CA LEU A 227 9.74 18.03 6.24
C LEU A 227 11.07 18.80 6.14
N GLY A 228 11.13 19.86 5.36
CA GLY A 228 12.27 20.76 5.25
C GLY A 228 13.55 20.11 4.72
N VAL A 229 14.67 20.72 5.03
CA VAL A 229 16.00 20.33 4.53
C VAL A 229 16.42 18.91 4.95
N ASN A 230 16.00 18.47 6.15
CA ASN A 230 16.35 17.13 6.63
C ASN A 230 15.68 16.03 5.79
N ALA A 231 14.43 16.23 5.40
CA ALA A 231 13.73 15.32 4.51
C ALA A 231 14.36 15.28 3.10
N VAL A 232 14.82 16.44 2.61
CA VAL A 232 15.56 16.52 1.32
C VAL A 232 16.88 15.76 1.41
N HIS A 233 17.63 15.90 2.50
CA HIS A 233 18.87 15.14 2.71
C HIS A 233 18.59 13.63 2.77
N GLU A 234 17.50 13.21 3.41
CA GLU A 234 17.10 11.79 3.44
C GLU A 234 16.72 11.29 2.05
N LEU A 235 15.95 12.06 1.27
CA LEU A 235 15.65 11.75 -0.12
C LEU A 235 16.92 11.57 -0.94
N LEU A 236 17.88 12.53 -0.86
CA LEU A 236 19.15 12.44 -1.58
C LEU A 236 19.95 11.21 -1.20
N ARG A 237 20.01 10.87 0.10
CA ARG A 237 20.68 9.66 0.60
C ARG A 237 20.07 8.40 -0.01
N LEU A 238 18.75 8.30 0.00
CA LEU A 238 18.03 7.17 -0.60
C LEU A 238 18.24 7.08 -2.12
N LEU A 239 18.27 8.22 -2.83
CA LEU A 239 18.55 8.25 -4.26
C LEU A 239 19.97 7.76 -4.58
N VAL A 240 20.97 8.18 -3.82
CA VAL A 240 22.37 7.71 -3.98
C VAL A 240 22.46 6.21 -3.70
N VAL A 241 21.83 5.72 -2.64
CA VAL A 241 21.82 4.28 -2.32
C VAL A 241 21.13 3.49 -3.42
N ASN A 242 19.98 3.96 -3.92
CA ASN A 242 19.26 3.30 -5.03
C ASN A 242 20.09 3.25 -6.31
N ASP A 243 20.79 4.34 -6.65
CA ASP A 243 21.66 4.40 -7.82
C ASP A 243 22.83 3.42 -7.70
N LEU A 244 23.54 3.44 -6.57
CA LEU A 244 24.66 2.53 -6.31
C LEU A 244 24.28 1.05 -6.31
N MET A 245 23.06 0.73 -5.91
CA MET A 245 22.53 -0.64 -5.91
C MET A 245 21.85 -1.05 -7.23
N GLY A 246 21.73 -0.13 -8.19
CA GLY A 246 21.00 -0.38 -9.44
C GLY A 246 19.50 -0.59 -9.24
N ASN A 247 18.91 0.04 -8.23
CA ASN A 247 17.47 -0.04 -7.99
C ASN A 247 16.71 0.95 -8.89
N TYR A 248 16.22 0.46 -10.01
CA TYR A 248 15.43 1.24 -10.97
C TYR A 248 13.93 1.31 -10.63
N ASP A 249 13.48 0.66 -9.55
CA ASP A 249 12.09 0.69 -9.10
C ASP A 249 11.81 1.85 -8.12
N ALA A 250 12.70 2.83 -8.05
CA ALA A 250 12.59 4.00 -7.17
C ALA A 250 11.61 5.04 -7.75
N HIS A 251 10.32 4.70 -7.79
CA HIS A 251 9.24 5.57 -8.30
C HIS A 251 8.49 6.29 -7.17
N LEU A 252 7.58 7.22 -7.51
CA LEU A 252 6.84 8.09 -6.59
C LEU A 252 6.11 7.37 -5.45
N LYS A 253 5.75 6.10 -5.60
CA LYS A 253 5.06 5.30 -4.57
C LYS A 253 6.02 4.62 -3.58
N ASN A 254 7.32 4.78 -3.74
CA ASN A 254 8.35 4.21 -2.87
C ASN A 254 8.97 5.26 -1.92
N PHE A 255 8.47 6.49 -1.97
CA PHE A 255 8.89 7.60 -1.13
C PHE A 255 7.71 8.24 -0.41
#